data_dacc9de349bcb334f3b5b58862f6a2fb
#
_entry.id   dacc9de349bcb334f3b5b58862f6a2fb
#
_cell.length_a   1.000
_cell.length_b   1.000
_cell.length_c   1.000
_cell.angle_alpha   90.00
_cell.angle_beta   90.00
_cell.angle_gamma   90.00
#
_symmetry.space_group_name_H-M   'P 1'
#
loop_
_entity.id
_entity.type
_entity.pdbx_description
1 polymer ?
#
loop_
_entity_poly.entity_id
_entity_poly.type
_entity_poly.pdbx_seq_one_letter_code
_entity_poly.pdbx_strand_id
1 'polypeptide(L)'
;MSVKSLIKNILSMAQPMRIVNAKFTFKNENTYMADKIVLVTGGGSGFGFAIAKRFVECGAKVIITGRNEKKLESAVKSLGHNVSYLVWDLCDVSIAKTKMNEANAIYGTINVAINNAGVWTPMNWNDIDESEWNKVLDTNLKGLFFICQAEGEAMANRNSMASKIINITSIEGVRGGFGPYWASKWGANGITRGMAKVLIKNNVVVNAIASGMGLTDINPNLPKDGNLDLPYNLNGRYVTVEEIAETACFLASDAANSIVGQVIVVDGGMALN
;
A
#
# COMPACT_ATOMS: atom_id res chain seq x y z
N MET A 1 -6.89 40.32 -19.14
CA MET A 1 -7.02 39.90 -17.71
C MET A 1 -7.54 41.09 -16.94
N SER A 2 -8.69 41.01 -16.22
CA SER A 2 -9.23 42.18 -15.52
C SER A 2 -8.40 42.46 -14.27
N VAL A 3 -8.29 43.76 -13.88
CA VAL A 3 -7.60 44.20 -12.66
C VAL A 3 -8.12 43.44 -11.42
N LYS A 4 -9.42 43.11 -11.39
CA LYS A 4 -10.03 42.28 -10.32
C LYS A 4 -9.47 40.86 -10.25
N SER A 5 -9.17 40.25 -11.40
CA SER A 5 -8.53 38.90 -11.49
C SER A 5 -7.09 38.94 -11.02
N LEU A 6 -6.35 40.00 -11.32
CA LEU A 6 -4.97 40.18 -10.86
C LEU A 6 -4.90 40.41 -9.35
N ILE A 7 -5.78 41.21 -8.80
CA ILE A 7 -5.89 41.47 -7.33
C ILE A 7 -6.27 40.17 -6.60
N LYS A 8 -7.18 39.36 -7.15
CA LYS A 8 -7.59 38.09 -6.53
C LYS A 8 -6.43 37.08 -6.52
N ASN A 9 -5.61 37.05 -7.60
CA ASN A 9 -4.43 36.20 -7.64
C ASN A 9 -3.32 36.66 -6.68
N ILE A 10 -3.09 37.96 -6.55
CA ILE A 10 -2.13 38.53 -5.59
C ILE A 10 -2.57 38.27 -4.13
N LEU A 11 -3.86 38.42 -3.84
CA LEU A 11 -4.40 38.10 -2.50
C LEU A 11 -4.36 36.63 -2.17
N SER A 12 -4.52 35.73 -3.16
CA SER A 12 -4.34 34.28 -2.94
C SER A 12 -2.88 33.88 -2.70
N MET A 13 -1.92 34.61 -3.26
CA MET A 13 -0.49 34.41 -3.02
C MET A 13 -0.02 34.97 -1.66
N ALA A 14 -0.78 35.90 -1.07
CA ALA A 14 -0.46 36.54 0.21
C ALA A 14 -1.12 35.85 1.43
N GLN A 15 -1.84 34.74 1.24
CA GLN A 15 -2.34 33.98 2.38
C GLN A 15 -1.18 33.30 3.11
N PRO A 16 -1.13 33.39 4.45
CA PRO A 16 -0.11 32.68 5.22
C PRO A 16 -0.22 31.18 4.95
N MET A 17 0.93 30.51 4.77
CA MET A 17 0.99 29.08 4.56
C MET A 17 0.30 28.37 5.72
N ARG A 18 -0.76 27.64 5.42
CA ARG A 18 -1.48 26.85 6.41
C ARG A 18 -0.62 25.63 6.76
N ILE A 19 -0.28 25.46 8.04
CA ILE A 19 0.39 24.28 8.55
C ILE A 19 -0.68 23.35 9.09
N VAL A 20 -0.80 22.15 8.51
CA VAL A 20 -1.73 21.11 8.95
C VAL A 20 -0.93 19.94 9.48
N ASN A 21 -1.19 19.57 10.73
CA ASN A 21 -0.62 18.41 11.39
C ASN A 21 -1.73 17.44 11.79
N ALA A 22 -1.48 16.14 11.67
CA ALA A 22 -2.34 15.11 12.23
C ALA A 22 -1.62 14.42 13.38
N LYS A 23 -2.30 14.29 14.52
CA LYS A 23 -1.79 13.57 15.69
C LYS A 23 -2.54 12.26 15.84
N PHE A 24 -1.81 11.16 15.89
CA PHE A 24 -2.35 9.82 16.15
C PHE A 24 -2.10 9.43 17.59
N THR A 25 -3.12 8.85 18.20
CA THR A 25 -2.99 8.20 19.51
C THR A 25 -3.40 6.74 19.31
N PHE A 26 -2.43 5.84 19.35
CA PHE A 26 -2.69 4.41 19.28
C PHE A 26 -3.16 3.92 20.65
N LYS A 27 -4.22 3.10 20.67
CA LYS A 27 -4.49 2.28 21.83
C LYS A 27 -3.44 1.17 21.86
N ASN A 28 -2.73 1.08 22.98
CA ASN A 28 -1.65 0.10 23.18
C ASN A 28 -2.27 -1.28 23.50
N GLU A 29 -2.83 -1.94 22.49
CA GLU A 29 -3.16 -3.36 22.55
C GLU A 29 -2.05 -4.13 21.82
N ASN A 30 -0.87 -4.17 22.45
CA ASN A 30 0.40 -4.55 21.83
C ASN A 30 0.52 -6.03 21.42
N THR A 31 -0.54 -6.82 21.40
CA THR A 31 -0.41 -8.28 21.20
C THR A 31 -1.44 -8.90 20.28
N TYR A 32 -2.38 -8.15 19.72
CA TYR A 32 -3.46 -8.76 18.91
C TYR A 32 -3.00 -9.35 17.56
N MET A 33 -1.73 -9.09 17.18
CA MET A 33 -1.06 -9.70 16.02
C MET A 33 0.13 -10.60 16.42
N ALA A 34 0.27 -10.95 17.69
CA ALA A 34 1.45 -11.68 18.21
C ALA A 34 1.70 -13.02 17.50
N ASP A 35 0.65 -13.70 17.07
CA ASP A 35 0.75 -14.99 16.37
C ASP A 35 0.79 -14.83 14.82
N LYS A 36 0.85 -13.60 14.31
CA LYS A 36 0.83 -13.35 12.87
C LYS A 36 2.25 -13.26 12.29
N ILE A 37 2.44 -13.91 11.16
CA ILE A 37 3.60 -13.75 10.29
C ILE A 37 3.14 -13.00 9.07
N VAL A 38 3.73 -11.83 8.85
CA VAL A 38 3.27 -10.84 7.87
C VAL A 38 4.33 -10.66 6.78
N LEU A 39 3.94 -10.76 5.53
CA LEU A 39 4.75 -10.38 4.38
C LEU A 39 4.32 -8.98 3.91
N VAL A 40 5.28 -8.06 3.72
CA VAL A 40 5.00 -6.71 3.20
C VAL A 40 5.89 -6.45 2.00
N THR A 41 5.30 -6.37 0.81
CA THR A 41 6.06 -6.00 -0.39
C THR A 41 6.29 -4.50 -0.48
N GLY A 42 7.49 -4.08 -0.91
CA GLY A 42 7.87 -2.67 -0.90
C GLY A 42 7.99 -2.09 0.53
N GLY A 43 8.35 -2.93 1.52
CA GLY A 43 8.40 -2.56 2.93
C GLY A 43 9.57 -1.68 3.34
N GLY A 44 10.45 -1.31 2.42
CA GLY A 44 11.65 -0.50 2.72
C GLY A 44 11.39 1.00 2.87
N SER A 45 10.21 1.54 2.57
CA SER A 45 9.86 2.96 2.70
C SER A 45 8.36 3.21 2.58
N GLY A 46 7.95 4.46 2.80
CA GLY A 46 6.57 4.96 2.57
C GLY A 46 5.50 4.17 3.32
N PHE A 47 4.38 3.90 2.66
CA PHE A 47 3.29 3.13 3.25
C PHE A 47 3.73 1.73 3.69
N GLY A 48 4.53 1.02 2.88
CA GLY A 48 5.00 -0.32 3.23
C GLY A 48 5.82 -0.36 4.50
N PHE A 49 6.71 0.61 4.71
CA PHE A 49 7.49 0.73 5.94
C PHE A 49 6.59 1.04 7.16
N ALA A 50 5.66 1.98 7.03
CA ALA A 50 4.73 2.33 8.11
C ALA A 50 3.81 1.16 8.48
N ILE A 51 3.33 0.40 7.49
CA ILE A 51 2.56 -0.81 7.69
C ILE A 51 3.41 -1.85 8.44
N ALA A 52 4.63 -2.13 7.97
CA ALA A 52 5.55 -3.06 8.63
C ALA A 52 5.81 -2.67 10.09
N LYS A 53 6.10 -1.38 10.33
CA LYS A 53 6.29 -0.82 11.68
C LYS A 53 5.07 -1.09 12.57
N ARG A 54 3.88 -0.79 12.07
CA ARG A 54 2.66 -0.95 12.85
C ARG A 54 2.38 -2.42 13.19
N PHE A 55 2.60 -3.35 12.26
CA PHE A 55 2.45 -4.77 12.54
C PHE A 55 3.45 -5.27 13.61
N VAL A 56 4.70 -4.79 13.57
CA VAL A 56 5.70 -5.09 14.62
C VAL A 56 5.25 -4.56 15.98
N GLU A 57 4.74 -3.33 16.03
CA GLU A 57 4.20 -2.73 17.27
C GLU A 57 3.01 -3.51 17.82
N CYS A 58 2.24 -4.18 16.96
CA CYS A 58 1.15 -5.08 17.34
C CYS A 58 1.61 -6.52 17.66
N GLY A 59 2.93 -6.77 17.70
CA GLY A 59 3.51 -8.04 18.10
C GLY A 59 3.75 -9.06 16.99
N ALA A 60 3.49 -8.72 15.72
CA ALA A 60 3.72 -9.61 14.59
C ALA A 60 5.21 -9.82 14.30
N LYS A 61 5.53 -10.95 13.67
CA LYS A 61 6.79 -11.14 12.92
C LYS A 61 6.59 -10.68 11.49
N VAL A 62 7.47 -9.83 10.98
CA VAL A 62 7.29 -9.19 9.67
C VAL A 62 8.45 -9.52 8.75
N ILE A 63 8.13 -9.84 7.50
CA ILE A 63 9.11 -10.01 6.42
C ILE A 63 8.84 -8.90 5.41
N ILE A 64 9.80 -8.02 5.21
CA ILE A 64 9.71 -6.96 4.20
C ILE A 64 10.42 -7.38 2.93
N THR A 65 9.87 -7.03 1.75
CA THR A 65 10.56 -7.31 0.49
C THR A 65 10.73 -6.07 -0.38
N GLY A 66 11.66 -6.15 -1.30
CA GLY A 66 11.96 -5.10 -2.27
C GLY A 66 13.21 -5.43 -3.08
N ARG A 67 13.55 -4.59 -4.06
CA ARG A 67 14.70 -4.80 -4.95
C ARG A 67 16.02 -4.27 -4.41
N ASN A 68 15.97 -3.26 -3.55
CA ASN A 68 17.16 -2.60 -3.02
C ASN A 68 17.50 -3.15 -1.63
N GLU A 69 18.49 -4.02 -1.58
CA GLU A 69 18.93 -4.69 -0.36
C GLU A 69 19.34 -3.71 0.74
N LYS A 70 20.16 -2.70 0.41
CA LYS A 70 20.62 -1.69 1.39
C LYS A 70 19.45 -0.94 2.03
N LYS A 71 18.40 -0.64 1.26
CA LYS A 71 17.19 0.01 1.77
C LYS A 71 16.44 -0.92 2.71
N LEU A 72 16.37 -2.21 2.39
CA LEU A 72 15.74 -3.23 3.25
C LEU A 72 16.53 -3.44 4.56
N GLU A 73 17.86 -3.54 4.49
CA GLU A 73 18.73 -3.63 5.67
C GLU A 73 18.53 -2.45 6.63
N SER A 74 18.51 -1.24 6.08
CA SER A 74 18.26 -0.02 6.86
C SER A 74 16.89 -0.04 7.52
N ALA A 75 15.86 -0.50 6.80
CA ALA A 75 14.50 -0.62 7.33
C ALA A 75 14.44 -1.65 8.47
N VAL A 76 15.01 -2.84 8.29
CA VAL A 76 15.08 -3.88 9.34
C VAL A 76 15.79 -3.36 10.58
N LYS A 77 16.93 -2.68 10.41
CA LYS A 77 17.66 -2.08 11.53
C LYS A 77 16.80 -1.08 12.32
N SER A 78 15.98 -0.31 11.63
CA SER A 78 15.07 0.67 12.25
C SER A 78 13.85 0.03 12.92
N LEU A 79 13.33 -1.08 12.38
CA LEU A 79 12.12 -1.76 12.86
C LEU A 79 12.39 -2.74 14.01
N GLY A 80 13.61 -3.23 14.15
CA GLY A 80 14.03 -4.06 15.29
C GLY A 80 14.00 -5.56 15.03
N HIS A 81 13.96 -6.37 16.11
CA HIS A 81 14.28 -7.81 16.07
C HIS A 81 13.18 -8.73 15.49
N ASN A 82 11.94 -8.26 15.40
CA ASN A 82 10.83 -9.05 14.83
C ASN A 82 10.66 -8.84 13.33
N VAL A 83 11.68 -8.30 12.65
CA VAL A 83 11.65 -8.03 11.21
C VAL A 83 12.82 -8.71 10.53
N SER A 84 12.54 -9.28 9.37
CA SER A 84 13.55 -9.78 8.43
C SER A 84 13.26 -9.24 7.04
N TYR A 85 14.17 -9.46 6.10
CA TYR A 85 13.94 -9.05 4.72
C TYR A 85 14.25 -10.18 3.73
N LEU A 86 13.68 -10.03 2.54
CA LEU A 86 13.95 -10.87 1.39
C LEU A 86 14.05 -9.98 0.14
N VAL A 87 15.17 -10.07 -0.58
CA VAL A 87 15.30 -9.38 -1.87
C VAL A 87 14.42 -10.08 -2.89
N TRP A 88 13.46 -9.32 -3.46
CA TRP A 88 12.51 -9.84 -4.42
C TRP A 88 12.09 -8.77 -5.42
N ASP A 89 12.30 -9.05 -6.71
CA ASP A 89 11.73 -8.26 -7.80
C ASP A 89 10.42 -8.90 -8.28
N LEU A 90 9.31 -8.20 -8.09
CA LEU A 90 7.98 -8.68 -8.49
C LEU A 90 7.79 -8.72 -10.01
N CYS A 91 8.66 -8.06 -10.78
CA CYS A 91 8.63 -8.14 -12.25
C CYS A 91 9.08 -9.53 -12.77
N ASP A 92 9.92 -10.23 -12.01
CA ASP A 92 10.24 -11.63 -12.29
C ASP A 92 9.17 -12.55 -11.69
N VAL A 93 8.10 -12.72 -12.43
CA VAL A 93 6.97 -13.55 -11.99
C VAL A 93 7.28 -15.04 -11.94
N SER A 94 8.37 -15.48 -12.60
CA SER A 94 8.75 -16.90 -12.65
C SER A 94 9.22 -17.43 -11.30
N ILE A 95 9.77 -16.56 -10.45
CA ILE A 95 10.28 -16.93 -9.13
C ILE A 95 9.26 -16.74 -7.99
N ALA A 96 8.03 -16.32 -8.28
CA ALA A 96 7.06 -15.95 -7.24
C ALA A 96 6.83 -17.07 -6.20
N LYS A 97 6.64 -18.31 -6.66
CA LYS A 97 6.47 -19.48 -5.76
C LYS A 97 7.73 -19.79 -4.95
N THR A 98 8.90 -19.71 -5.59
CA THR A 98 10.18 -19.94 -4.92
C THR A 98 10.39 -18.90 -3.81
N LYS A 99 10.19 -17.62 -4.13
CA LYS A 99 10.32 -16.52 -3.16
C LYS A 99 9.30 -16.61 -2.02
N MET A 100 8.09 -17.07 -2.30
CA MET A 100 7.10 -17.32 -1.25
C MET A 100 7.54 -18.45 -0.30
N ASN A 101 8.17 -19.50 -0.83
CA ASN A 101 8.75 -20.56 -0.01
C ASN A 101 9.94 -20.08 0.82
N GLU A 102 10.84 -19.27 0.24
CA GLU A 102 11.93 -18.64 0.97
C GLU A 102 11.40 -17.76 2.12
N ALA A 103 10.37 -16.96 1.86
CA ALA A 103 9.74 -16.11 2.89
C ALA A 103 9.14 -16.97 4.02
N ASN A 104 8.44 -18.07 3.69
CA ASN A 104 7.89 -18.99 4.70
C ASN A 104 8.98 -19.67 5.55
N ALA A 105 10.19 -19.84 5.01
CA ALA A 105 11.30 -20.44 5.75
C ALA A 105 11.90 -19.55 6.84
N ILE A 106 11.64 -18.23 6.82
CA ILE A 106 12.23 -17.26 7.77
C ILE A 106 11.61 -17.39 9.15
N TYR A 107 10.29 -17.27 9.26
CA TYR A 107 9.57 -17.28 10.54
C TYR A 107 8.49 -18.37 10.62
N GLY A 108 8.28 -19.11 9.58
CA GLY A 108 7.17 -20.03 9.42
C GLY A 108 6.17 -19.48 8.40
N THR A 109 5.00 -20.07 8.38
CA THR A 109 4.04 -19.81 7.34
C THR A 109 3.35 -18.47 7.46
N ILE A 110 3.47 -17.65 6.42
CA ILE A 110 2.82 -16.35 6.31
C ILE A 110 1.30 -16.53 6.35
N ASN A 111 0.64 -15.74 7.18
CA ASN A 111 -0.81 -15.70 7.30
C ASN A 111 -1.42 -14.33 7.00
N VAL A 112 -0.59 -13.30 6.83
CA VAL A 112 -1.01 -12.00 6.33
C VAL A 112 -0.03 -11.55 5.24
N ALA A 113 -0.55 -11.17 4.07
CA ALA A 113 0.24 -10.59 2.99
C ALA A 113 -0.26 -9.17 2.67
N ILE A 114 0.66 -8.23 2.60
CA ILE A 114 0.42 -6.85 2.23
C ILE A 114 1.13 -6.56 0.91
N ASN A 115 0.38 -6.49 -0.16
CA ASN A 115 0.89 -6.20 -1.49
C ASN A 115 0.92 -4.69 -1.71
N ASN A 116 2.02 -4.07 -1.28
CA ASN A 116 2.19 -2.62 -1.33
C ASN A 116 3.17 -2.17 -2.42
N ALA A 117 4.07 -3.02 -2.89
CA ALA A 117 5.03 -2.63 -3.91
C ALA A 117 4.35 -2.05 -5.15
N GLY A 118 4.89 -0.94 -5.62
CA GLY A 118 4.37 -0.27 -6.81
C GLY A 118 5.31 0.84 -7.27
N VAL A 119 5.11 1.25 -8.51
CA VAL A 119 5.82 2.36 -9.14
C VAL A 119 4.81 3.34 -9.74
N TRP A 120 5.19 4.61 -9.77
CA TRP A 120 4.45 5.69 -10.40
C TRP A 120 5.42 6.55 -11.19
N THR A 121 5.00 7.05 -12.34
CA THR A 121 5.78 7.96 -13.18
C THR A 121 4.97 9.20 -13.48
N PRO A 122 5.52 10.40 -13.18
CA PRO A 122 4.86 11.66 -13.50
C PRO A 122 5.07 11.96 -14.99
N MET A 123 4.09 11.66 -15.82
CA MET A 123 4.19 11.90 -17.26
C MET A 123 2.91 12.55 -17.80
N ASN A 124 3.08 13.42 -18.80
CA ASN A 124 1.93 13.86 -19.59
C ASN A 124 1.45 12.67 -20.43
N TRP A 125 0.18 12.67 -20.78
CA TRP A 125 -0.42 11.55 -21.52
C TRP A 125 0.25 11.25 -22.87
N ASN A 126 0.79 12.28 -23.54
CA ASN A 126 1.47 12.18 -24.84
C ASN A 126 2.96 11.81 -24.75
N ASP A 127 3.52 11.77 -23.53
CA ASP A 127 4.93 11.40 -23.28
C ASP A 127 5.08 9.95 -22.82
N ILE A 128 3.96 9.21 -22.67
CA ILE A 128 3.95 7.80 -22.23
C ILE A 128 4.34 6.94 -23.42
N ASP A 129 5.50 6.32 -23.35
CA ASP A 129 5.95 5.31 -24.29
C ASP A 129 5.68 3.87 -23.79
N GLU A 130 5.97 2.88 -24.65
CA GLU A 130 5.78 1.47 -24.33
C GLU A 130 6.65 1.00 -23.14
N SER A 131 7.84 1.55 -22.99
CA SER A 131 8.75 1.20 -21.90
C SER A 131 8.18 1.62 -20.54
N GLU A 132 7.71 2.86 -20.43
CA GLU A 132 7.06 3.35 -19.20
C GLU A 132 5.74 2.64 -18.94
N TRP A 133 4.96 2.36 -19.99
CA TRP A 133 3.76 1.55 -19.89
C TRP A 133 4.06 0.17 -19.28
N ASN A 134 5.01 -0.56 -19.86
CA ASN A 134 5.38 -1.89 -19.41
C ASN A 134 5.95 -1.88 -18.00
N LYS A 135 6.83 -0.95 -17.66
CA LYS A 135 7.41 -0.81 -16.31
C LYS A 135 6.33 -0.69 -15.23
N VAL A 136 5.29 0.10 -15.48
CA VAL A 136 4.21 0.27 -14.51
C VAL A 136 3.31 -0.95 -14.46
N LEU A 137 2.89 -1.49 -15.60
CA LEU A 137 1.99 -2.65 -15.66
C LEU A 137 2.69 -3.91 -15.15
N ASP A 138 3.96 -4.12 -15.45
CA ASP A 138 4.72 -5.28 -14.98
C ASP A 138 4.84 -5.31 -13.47
N THR A 139 5.09 -4.14 -12.84
CA THR A 139 5.19 -4.07 -11.38
C THR A 139 3.82 -4.10 -10.72
N ASN A 140 2.94 -3.15 -11.10
CA ASN A 140 1.72 -2.86 -10.32
C ASN A 140 0.57 -3.83 -10.60
N LEU A 141 0.58 -4.51 -11.73
CA LEU A 141 -0.53 -5.37 -12.16
C LEU A 141 -0.10 -6.81 -12.38
N LYS A 142 0.85 -7.06 -13.29
CA LYS A 142 1.33 -8.43 -13.56
C LYS A 142 2.00 -9.03 -12.32
N GLY A 143 2.93 -8.32 -11.69
CA GLY A 143 3.58 -8.75 -10.45
C GLY A 143 2.58 -8.98 -9.32
N LEU A 144 1.61 -8.07 -9.16
CA LEU A 144 0.54 -8.22 -8.17
C LEU A 144 -0.28 -9.50 -8.41
N PHE A 145 -0.65 -9.81 -9.64
CA PHE A 145 -1.43 -11.01 -9.93
C PHE A 145 -0.69 -12.27 -9.52
N PHE A 146 0.57 -12.41 -9.94
CA PHE A 146 1.34 -13.63 -9.68
C PHE A 146 1.77 -13.78 -8.22
N ILE A 147 2.02 -12.69 -7.50
CA ILE A 147 2.25 -12.79 -6.06
C ILE A 147 0.97 -13.20 -5.32
N CYS A 148 -0.20 -12.59 -5.63
CA CYS A 148 -1.48 -13.00 -5.05
C CYS A 148 -1.79 -14.49 -5.32
N GLN A 149 -1.42 -15.00 -6.50
CA GLN A 149 -1.57 -16.44 -6.82
C GLN A 149 -0.68 -17.30 -5.92
N ALA A 150 0.61 -16.95 -5.78
CA ALA A 150 1.55 -17.68 -4.94
C ALA A 150 1.17 -17.63 -3.46
N GLU A 151 0.73 -16.47 -2.98
CA GLU A 151 0.20 -16.27 -1.63
C GLU A 151 -1.05 -17.11 -1.37
N GLY A 152 -2.01 -17.05 -2.30
CA GLY A 152 -3.25 -17.81 -2.20
C GLY A 152 -3.01 -19.32 -2.14
N GLU A 153 -2.08 -19.85 -2.95
CA GLU A 153 -1.67 -21.26 -2.91
C GLU A 153 -0.99 -21.63 -1.58
N ALA A 154 -0.08 -20.78 -1.09
CA ALA A 154 0.66 -21.01 0.15
C ALA A 154 -0.21 -20.89 1.42
N MET A 155 -1.24 -20.07 1.37
CA MET A 155 -2.15 -19.80 2.48
C MET A 155 -3.39 -20.71 2.51
N ALA A 156 -3.68 -21.41 1.42
CA ALA A 156 -4.88 -22.25 1.29
C ALA A 156 -4.94 -23.36 2.35
N ASN A 157 -6.16 -23.75 2.75
CA ASN A 157 -6.47 -24.91 3.60
C ASN A 157 -5.86 -24.90 5.01
N ARG A 158 -5.71 -23.74 5.63
CA ARG A 158 -5.30 -23.62 7.03
C ARG A 158 -6.52 -23.64 7.96
N ASN A 159 -6.55 -24.66 8.80
CA ASN A 159 -7.78 -25.14 9.47
C ASN A 159 -8.31 -24.30 10.66
N SER A 160 -7.75 -23.15 11.02
CA SER A 160 -8.21 -22.47 12.25
C SER A 160 -8.43 -20.97 12.16
N MET A 161 -7.70 -20.24 11.33
CA MET A 161 -7.82 -18.77 11.24
C MET A 161 -7.76 -18.35 9.77
N ALA A 162 -8.60 -17.38 9.38
CA ALA A 162 -8.58 -16.84 8.03
C ALA A 162 -7.24 -16.17 7.74
N SER A 163 -6.56 -16.58 6.67
CA SER A 163 -5.42 -15.85 6.12
C SER A 163 -5.90 -14.59 5.40
N LYS A 164 -5.04 -13.57 5.31
CA LYS A 164 -5.42 -12.26 4.76
C LYS A 164 -4.45 -11.85 3.66
N ILE A 165 -5.00 -11.38 2.56
CA ILE A 165 -4.26 -10.68 1.50
C ILE A 165 -4.84 -9.28 1.37
N ILE A 166 -4.02 -8.26 1.52
CA ILE A 166 -4.43 -6.86 1.46
C ILE A 166 -3.59 -6.16 0.38
N ASN A 167 -4.24 -5.73 -0.67
CA ASN A 167 -3.60 -5.05 -1.79
C ASN A 167 -3.65 -3.54 -1.58
N ILE A 168 -2.51 -2.86 -1.58
CA ILE A 168 -2.46 -1.40 -1.52
C ILE A 168 -2.62 -0.87 -2.95
N THR A 169 -3.81 -0.38 -3.23
CA THR A 169 -4.15 0.19 -4.51
C THR A 169 -4.07 1.73 -4.47
N SER A 170 -4.98 2.44 -5.08
CA SER A 170 -5.01 3.90 -5.08
C SER A 170 -6.41 4.39 -5.38
N ILE A 171 -6.74 5.61 -4.99
CA ILE A 171 -7.91 6.34 -5.49
C ILE A 171 -7.91 6.44 -7.02
N GLU A 172 -6.72 6.37 -7.64
CA GLU A 172 -6.60 6.33 -9.11
C GLU A 172 -7.16 5.02 -9.72
N GLY A 173 -7.44 4.03 -8.91
CA GLY A 173 -8.19 2.83 -9.29
C GLY A 173 -9.70 2.92 -9.06
N VAL A 174 -10.22 4.04 -8.55
CA VAL A 174 -11.66 4.26 -8.31
C VAL A 174 -12.21 5.50 -9.01
N ARG A 175 -11.34 6.42 -9.43
CA ARG A 175 -11.70 7.61 -10.22
C ARG A 175 -11.07 7.55 -11.62
N GLY A 176 -11.60 8.35 -12.56
CA GLY A 176 -11.07 8.45 -13.91
C GLY A 176 -9.67 9.04 -13.96
N GLY A 177 -8.92 8.68 -15.00
CA GLY A 177 -7.59 9.18 -15.25
C GLY A 177 -6.98 8.54 -16.50
N PHE A 178 -5.74 8.88 -16.79
CA PHE A 178 -5.04 8.42 -18.00
C PHE A 178 -3.70 7.75 -17.63
N GLY A 179 -3.27 6.87 -18.53
CA GLY A 179 -1.95 6.25 -18.46
C GLY A 179 -1.89 4.95 -17.65
N PRO A 180 -0.69 4.32 -17.62
CA PRO A 180 -0.51 2.97 -17.11
C PRO A 180 -0.77 2.87 -15.60
N TYR A 181 -0.51 3.92 -14.83
CA TYR A 181 -0.76 3.89 -13.39
C TYR A 181 -2.25 3.70 -13.07
N TRP A 182 -3.13 4.51 -13.70
CA TRP A 182 -4.58 4.36 -13.54
C TRP A 182 -5.04 2.97 -13.99
N ALA A 183 -4.63 2.56 -15.19
CA ALA A 183 -4.94 1.24 -15.72
C ALA A 183 -4.51 0.13 -14.74
N SER A 184 -3.30 0.22 -14.17
CA SER A 184 -2.79 -0.76 -13.21
C SER A 184 -3.61 -0.79 -11.92
N LYS A 185 -4.02 0.35 -11.38
CA LYS A 185 -4.77 0.43 -10.12
C LYS A 185 -6.24 0.01 -10.29
N TRP A 186 -6.87 0.30 -11.42
CA TRP A 186 -8.17 -0.28 -11.79
C TRP A 186 -8.08 -1.80 -11.93
N GLY A 187 -7.07 -2.30 -12.63
CA GLY A 187 -6.80 -3.72 -12.76
C GLY A 187 -6.56 -4.40 -11.42
N ALA A 188 -5.78 -3.77 -10.51
CA ALA A 188 -5.52 -4.28 -9.16
C ALA A 188 -6.80 -4.42 -8.32
N ASN A 189 -7.74 -3.47 -8.43
CA ASN A 189 -9.05 -3.58 -7.80
C ASN A 189 -9.88 -4.74 -8.38
N GLY A 190 -9.80 -4.96 -9.70
CA GLY A 190 -10.40 -6.11 -10.37
C GLY A 190 -9.81 -7.44 -9.90
N ILE A 191 -8.46 -7.53 -9.83
CA ILE A 191 -7.75 -8.70 -9.30
C ILE A 191 -8.16 -8.98 -7.86
N THR A 192 -8.24 -7.97 -7.00
CA THR A 192 -8.68 -8.12 -5.60
C THR A 192 -10.03 -8.82 -5.51
N ARG A 193 -11.03 -8.36 -6.27
CA ARG A 193 -12.38 -8.96 -6.28
C ARG A 193 -12.37 -10.39 -6.85
N GLY A 194 -11.61 -10.62 -7.91
CA GLY A 194 -11.46 -11.94 -8.54
C GLY A 194 -10.80 -12.94 -7.60
N MET A 195 -9.66 -12.57 -6.98
CA MET A 195 -8.95 -13.42 -6.02
C MET A 195 -9.78 -13.68 -4.77
N ALA A 196 -10.51 -12.69 -4.26
CA ALA A 196 -11.43 -12.87 -3.13
C ALA A 196 -12.48 -13.97 -3.42
N LYS A 197 -13.09 -13.93 -4.60
CA LYS A 197 -14.09 -14.93 -5.02
C LYS A 197 -13.51 -16.35 -5.10
N VAL A 198 -12.26 -16.47 -5.55
CA VAL A 198 -11.59 -17.78 -5.71
C VAL A 198 -11.11 -18.32 -4.37
N LEU A 199 -10.49 -17.46 -3.55
CA LEU A 199 -9.73 -17.88 -2.37
C LEU A 199 -10.56 -17.98 -1.08
N ILE A 200 -11.72 -17.35 -1.01
CA ILE A 200 -12.56 -17.37 0.21
C ILE A 200 -12.97 -18.78 0.63
N LYS A 201 -13.21 -19.68 -0.31
CA LYS A 201 -13.53 -21.08 -0.04
C LYS A 201 -12.35 -21.85 0.60
N ASN A 202 -11.14 -21.33 0.48
CA ASN A 202 -9.92 -21.85 1.08
C ASN A 202 -9.53 -21.09 2.36
N ASN A 203 -10.47 -20.34 2.94
CA ASN A 203 -10.29 -19.52 4.15
C ASN A 203 -9.22 -18.43 4.00
N VAL A 204 -9.08 -17.85 2.80
CA VAL A 204 -8.22 -16.69 2.52
C VAL A 204 -9.10 -15.50 2.15
N VAL A 205 -9.06 -14.47 2.95
CA VAL A 205 -9.80 -13.21 2.76
C VAL A 205 -8.92 -12.23 2.01
N VAL A 206 -9.42 -11.71 0.89
CA VAL A 206 -8.69 -10.75 0.05
C VAL A 206 -9.45 -9.43 0.00
N ASN A 207 -8.76 -8.31 0.30
CA ASN A 207 -9.30 -6.96 0.23
C ASN A 207 -8.25 -6.00 -0.35
N ALA A 208 -8.65 -4.77 -0.61
CA ALA A 208 -7.73 -3.70 -1.01
C ALA A 208 -7.95 -2.44 -0.16
N ILE A 209 -6.89 -1.65 -0.04
CA ILE A 209 -6.92 -0.27 0.45
C ILE A 209 -6.60 0.64 -0.73
N ALA A 210 -7.57 1.44 -1.15
CA ALA A 210 -7.36 2.50 -2.14
C ALA A 210 -6.88 3.76 -1.42
N SER A 211 -5.56 3.94 -1.37
CA SER A 211 -4.96 5.08 -0.67
C SER A 211 -5.14 6.37 -1.46
N GLY A 212 -5.39 7.44 -0.74
CA GLY A 212 -5.24 8.81 -1.24
C GLY A 212 -3.77 9.21 -1.38
N MET A 213 -3.56 10.49 -1.68
CA MET A 213 -2.24 11.07 -1.78
C MET A 213 -1.60 11.19 -0.39
N GLY A 214 -0.49 10.48 -0.19
CA GLY A 214 0.31 10.54 1.04
C GLY A 214 1.72 11.03 0.76
N LEU A 215 2.36 11.66 1.74
CA LEU A 215 3.75 12.14 1.63
C LEU A 215 4.72 10.95 1.69
N THR A 216 4.96 10.33 0.55
CA THR A 216 5.85 9.16 0.40
C THR A 216 6.82 9.37 -0.77
N ASP A 217 7.91 8.60 -0.79
CA ASP A 217 8.93 8.67 -1.84
C ASP A 217 8.45 8.23 -3.24
N ILE A 218 7.25 7.69 -3.36
CA ILE A 218 6.71 7.24 -4.65
C ILE A 218 6.53 8.41 -5.63
N ASN A 219 6.19 9.57 -5.10
CA ASN A 219 6.10 10.81 -5.86
C ASN A 219 7.17 11.82 -5.38
N PRO A 220 8.28 11.99 -6.13
CA PRO A 220 9.37 12.87 -5.72
C PRO A 220 9.01 14.37 -5.72
N ASN A 221 7.88 14.74 -6.33
CA ASN A 221 7.42 16.13 -6.44
C ASN A 221 6.61 16.59 -5.22
N LEU A 222 6.35 15.71 -4.24
CA LEU A 222 5.62 16.08 -3.04
C LEU A 222 6.49 16.86 -2.06
N PRO A 223 5.87 17.72 -1.21
CA PRO A 223 6.57 18.45 -0.15
C PRO A 223 7.36 17.49 0.76
N LYS A 224 8.57 17.92 1.15
CA LYS A 224 9.44 17.15 2.05
C LYS A 224 9.57 17.79 3.44
N ASP A 225 8.88 18.89 3.67
CA ASP A 225 8.86 19.63 4.93
C ASP A 225 7.93 19.04 6.00
N GLY A 226 7.21 17.97 5.65
CA GLY A 226 6.27 17.30 6.53
C GLY A 226 4.93 18.05 6.70
N ASN A 227 4.72 19.14 5.99
CA ASN A 227 3.43 19.85 6.00
C ASN A 227 2.38 19.02 5.27
N LEU A 228 1.29 18.69 5.95
CA LEU A 228 0.19 17.90 5.41
C LEU A 228 -0.86 18.74 4.68
N ASP A 229 -0.68 20.06 4.53
CA ASP A 229 -1.68 20.94 3.89
C ASP A 229 -1.93 20.52 2.44
N LEU A 230 -3.21 20.22 2.13
CA LEU A 230 -3.69 19.85 0.80
C LEU A 230 -5.09 20.44 0.59
N PRO A 231 -5.18 21.74 0.28
CA PRO A 231 -6.44 22.50 0.32
C PRO A 231 -7.55 21.98 -0.61
N TYR A 232 -7.19 21.26 -1.67
CA TYR A 232 -8.17 20.69 -2.60
C TYR A 232 -8.68 19.30 -2.16
N ASN A 233 -8.15 18.70 -1.09
CA ASN A 233 -8.76 17.54 -0.47
C ASN A 233 -9.89 17.97 0.47
N LEU A 234 -10.98 17.20 0.55
CA LEU A 234 -12.13 17.58 1.38
C LEU A 234 -11.78 17.74 2.86
N ASN A 235 -10.89 16.91 3.38
CA ASN A 235 -10.38 17.07 4.75
C ASN A 235 -9.21 18.05 4.88
N GLY A 236 -8.83 18.73 3.79
CA GLY A 236 -7.79 19.77 3.74
C GLY A 236 -6.36 19.28 3.92
N ARG A 237 -6.09 17.97 3.84
CA ARG A 237 -4.74 17.42 4.05
C ARG A 237 -4.43 16.15 3.27
N TYR A 238 -3.14 15.85 3.19
CA TYR A 238 -2.65 14.55 2.76
C TYR A 238 -3.10 13.42 3.71
N VAL A 239 -3.21 12.22 3.18
CA VAL A 239 -3.34 11.00 3.99
C VAL A 239 -2.00 10.72 4.68
N THR A 240 -2.04 10.34 5.93
CA THR A 240 -0.82 9.94 6.65
C THR A 240 -0.51 8.46 6.43
N VAL A 241 0.76 8.11 6.57
CA VAL A 241 1.18 6.71 6.42
C VAL A 241 0.59 5.83 7.53
N GLU A 242 0.32 6.42 8.69
CA GLU A 242 -0.28 5.75 9.85
C GLU A 242 -1.77 5.41 9.59
N GLU A 243 -2.55 6.25 8.91
CA GLU A 243 -3.94 5.95 8.56
C GLU A 243 -4.04 4.71 7.67
N ILE A 244 -3.13 4.57 6.72
CA ILE A 244 -3.04 3.38 5.86
C ILE A 244 -2.61 2.17 6.69
N ALA A 245 -1.63 2.33 7.58
CA ALA A 245 -1.13 1.24 8.42
C ALA A 245 -2.20 0.72 9.40
N GLU A 246 -2.97 1.60 10.04
CA GLU A 246 -4.09 1.21 10.92
C GLU A 246 -5.19 0.49 10.15
N THR A 247 -5.54 0.98 8.95
CA THR A 247 -6.53 0.31 8.11
C THR A 247 -6.05 -1.08 7.69
N ALA A 248 -4.75 -1.24 7.38
CA ALA A 248 -4.17 -2.53 7.05
C ALA A 248 -4.21 -3.49 8.26
N CYS A 249 -3.89 -3.02 9.46
CA CYS A 249 -3.99 -3.80 10.69
C CYS A 249 -5.44 -4.22 10.98
N PHE A 250 -6.41 -3.31 10.82
CA PHE A 250 -7.84 -3.64 10.95
C PHE A 250 -8.26 -4.76 9.98
N LEU A 251 -7.93 -4.60 8.69
CA LEU A 251 -8.28 -5.60 7.67
C LEU A 251 -7.57 -6.95 7.87
N ALA A 252 -6.40 -6.96 8.51
CA ALA A 252 -5.66 -8.16 8.87
C ALA A 252 -6.21 -8.87 10.11
N SER A 253 -7.03 -8.19 10.92
CA SER A 253 -7.60 -8.74 12.14
C SER A 253 -8.79 -9.68 11.88
N ASP A 254 -9.18 -10.42 12.91
CA ASP A 254 -10.36 -11.30 12.84
C ASP A 254 -11.68 -10.52 12.77
N ALA A 255 -11.69 -9.26 13.21
CA ALA A 255 -12.84 -8.36 13.08
C ALA A 255 -13.25 -8.11 11.62
N ALA A 256 -12.30 -8.28 10.67
CA ALA A 256 -12.53 -8.10 9.24
C ALA A 256 -12.77 -9.42 8.47
N ASN A 257 -13.05 -10.54 9.14
CA ASN A 257 -13.26 -11.84 8.47
C ASN A 257 -14.42 -11.85 7.47
N SER A 258 -15.44 -11.03 7.69
CA SER A 258 -16.60 -10.90 6.80
C SER A 258 -16.49 -9.76 5.78
N ILE A 259 -15.36 -9.02 5.77
CA ILE A 259 -15.05 -8.03 4.74
C ILE A 259 -14.28 -8.77 3.64
N VAL A 260 -14.92 -9.02 2.50
CA VAL A 260 -14.37 -9.89 1.43
C VAL A 260 -14.51 -9.21 0.09
N GLY A 261 -13.41 -9.08 -0.65
CA GLY A 261 -13.37 -8.50 -1.99
C GLY A 261 -13.64 -6.99 -2.03
N GLN A 262 -13.50 -6.30 -0.89
CA GLN A 262 -13.78 -4.88 -0.80
C GLN A 262 -12.55 -4.04 -1.12
N VAL A 263 -12.80 -2.85 -1.67
CA VAL A 263 -11.82 -1.79 -1.88
C VAL A 263 -12.16 -0.66 -0.92
N ILE A 264 -11.41 -0.56 0.16
CA ILE A 264 -11.62 0.46 1.20
C ILE A 264 -10.87 1.72 0.80
N VAL A 265 -11.59 2.79 0.57
CA VAL A 265 -11.00 4.08 0.21
C VAL A 265 -10.56 4.81 1.47
N VAL A 266 -9.28 5.21 1.52
CA VAL A 266 -8.68 5.97 2.63
C VAL A 266 -7.96 7.18 2.03
N ASP A 267 -8.69 8.27 1.79
CA ASP A 267 -8.22 9.38 0.97
C ASP A 267 -8.60 10.78 1.48
N GLY A 268 -9.28 10.86 2.62
CA GLY A 268 -9.75 12.14 3.16
C GLY A 268 -10.84 12.79 2.32
N GLY A 269 -11.53 12.01 1.46
CA GLY A 269 -12.62 12.47 0.60
C GLY A 269 -12.17 12.95 -0.79
N MET A 270 -10.91 12.74 -1.17
CA MET A 270 -10.37 13.19 -2.46
C MET A 270 -11.11 12.59 -3.66
N ALA A 271 -11.60 11.35 -3.56
CA ALA A 271 -12.33 10.67 -4.62
C ALA A 271 -13.79 11.15 -4.78
N LEU A 272 -14.27 11.98 -3.86
CA LEU A 272 -15.63 12.54 -3.90
C LEU A 272 -15.69 13.91 -4.64
N ASN A 273 -14.53 14.47 -4.99
CA ASN A 273 -14.41 15.74 -5.72
C ASN A 273 -14.55 15.54 -7.23
#